data_a6057e0f474e6e13ab775b5f538c6ce3
#
_entry.id   a6057e0f474e6e13ab775b5f538c6ce3
#
_cell.length_a   1.000
_cell.length_b   1.000
_cell.length_c   1.000
_cell.angle_alpha   90.00
_cell.angle_beta   90.00
_cell.angle_gamma   90.00
#
_symmetry.space_group_name_H-M   'P 1'
#
loop_
_entity.id
_entity.type
_entity.pdbx_description
1 polymer ?
#
loop_
_entity_poly.entity_id
_entity_poly.type
_entity_poly.pdbx_seq_one_letter_code
_entity_poly.pdbx_strand_id
1 'polypeptide(L)'
;RYLGLLGDSSRQILIGYDMLNDVPIIAGLEELIAGLELPNQKPLVKAVNHILFYGQSLSVGATATTILSSSQPYFNVTFDTGPRKDSAANSVIPLVEQFNNPSSDGYDNRGETCCSGAANYASRAMMLENGIDPHDHVIFASTAGHGGYRIDQLEKGTAWYNFFIEHVSEAKRLNGDDYKVQVVCWVQGENDAITSTQTPYNVYREKLEKLQVDANADIKAITGQTDDVKFITYQMSYAARTWADQALVQLHLCQQSDKFLMATPVYHMPYAIDNIHLTNVGYKWMGAYFGRAYKQLIVDNRKPDFINPKVAQLIGDEIHINFDVPKAPLVLDTTTLALTTDHGFKVLVNGSKATISNITAQEDKVILKISEPPTGEVKVRYALDYLGTGINLTGGASGNLRDSTTDQIEIAGVMKPLYHVCPHFELTAFVDKGI
;
A
#
# COMPACT_ATOMS: atom_id res chain seq x y z
N ARG A 1 9.67 32.48 12.84
CA ARG A 1 11.13 32.59 12.55
C ARG A 1 11.35 31.98 11.18
N TYR A 2 12.10 32.67 10.33
CA TYR A 2 12.47 32.17 9.01
C TYR A 2 13.60 31.16 9.13
N LEU A 3 13.48 30.02 8.46
CA LEU A 3 14.40 28.88 8.57
C LEU A 3 15.44 28.82 7.45
N GLY A 4 15.28 29.58 6.37
CA GLY A 4 16.25 29.65 5.28
C GLY A 4 15.69 30.23 3.98
N LEU A 5 16.58 30.53 3.05
CA LEU A 5 16.31 30.95 1.68
C LEU A 5 16.71 29.79 0.75
N LEU A 6 15.76 29.30 -0.04
CA LEU A 6 16.02 28.35 -1.13
C LEU A 6 15.68 29.02 -2.45
N GLY A 7 16.66 29.14 -3.36
CA GLY A 7 16.46 29.68 -4.70
C GLY A 7 17.74 30.30 -5.28
N ASP A 8 17.72 30.52 -6.57
CA ASP A 8 18.76 31.29 -7.24
C ASP A 8 18.57 32.79 -7.00
N SER A 9 19.52 33.64 -7.48
CA SER A 9 19.51 35.08 -7.27
C SER A 9 18.30 35.83 -7.86
N SER A 10 17.41 35.14 -8.61
CA SER A 10 16.24 35.73 -9.27
C SER A 10 14.91 35.31 -8.63
N ARG A 11 14.90 34.23 -7.80
CA ARG A 11 13.68 33.72 -7.14
C ARG A 11 14.00 33.26 -5.72
N GLN A 12 13.47 33.97 -4.73
CA GLN A 12 13.67 33.65 -3.32
C GLN A 12 12.38 33.04 -2.74
N ILE A 13 12.49 31.81 -2.25
CA ILE A 13 11.41 31.19 -1.45
C ILE A 13 11.76 31.39 0.01
N LEU A 14 10.87 32.03 0.73
CA LEU A 14 11.00 32.22 2.18
C LEU A 14 10.20 31.12 2.87
N ILE A 15 10.90 30.23 3.58
CA ILE A 15 10.28 29.21 4.41
C ILE A 15 10.32 29.69 5.86
N GLY A 16 9.15 29.83 6.46
CA GLY A 16 8.98 30.22 7.84
C GLY A 16 8.00 29.32 8.57
N TYR A 17 7.91 29.48 9.87
CA TYR A 17 6.92 28.79 10.70
C TYR A 17 6.21 29.81 11.57
N ASP A 18 4.88 29.87 11.49
CA ASP A 18 4.08 30.70 12.37
C ASP A 18 3.89 29.99 13.72
N MET A 19 4.69 30.38 14.69
CA MET A 19 4.69 29.82 16.03
C MET A 19 3.42 30.13 16.83
N LEU A 20 2.59 31.08 16.37
CA LEU A 20 1.35 31.46 17.03
C LEU A 20 0.17 30.60 16.57
N ASN A 21 0.18 30.21 15.29
CA ASN A 21 -0.90 29.44 14.67
C ASN A 21 -0.48 28.00 14.37
N ASP A 22 0.75 27.60 14.70
CA ASP A 22 1.32 26.25 14.49
C ASP A 22 1.27 25.80 13.02
N VAL A 23 1.52 26.74 12.08
CA VAL A 23 1.47 26.48 10.64
C VAL A 23 2.77 26.88 9.93
N PRO A 24 3.23 26.12 8.91
CA PRO A 24 4.34 26.55 8.07
C PRO A 24 3.94 27.71 7.16
N ILE A 25 4.81 28.72 7.06
CA ILE A 25 4.65 29.83 6.13
C ILE A 25 5.64 29.61 4.96
N ILE A 26 5.12 29.52 3.75
CA ILE A 26 5.91 29.45 2.53
C ILE A 26 5.53 30.67 1.66
N ALA A 27 6.38 31.69 1.71
CA ALA A 27 6.18 32.90 0.86
C ALA A 27 6.95 32.74 -0.45
N GLY A 28 6.37 33.16 -1.57
CA GLY A 28 6.94 33.04 -2.92
C GLY A 28 6.59 31.72 -3.63
N LEU A 29 5.80 30.87 -3.02
CA LEU A 29 5.38 29.60 -3.61
C LEU A 29 4.46 29.80 -4.81
N GLU A 30 3.58 30.82 -4.77
CA GLU A 30 2.64 31.15 -5.85
C GLU A 30 3.37 31.54 -7.16
N GLU A 31 4.46 32.29 -7.06
CA GLU A 31 5.26 32.68 -8.22
C GLU A 31 6.10 31.53 -8.79
N LEU A 32 6.51 30.59 -7.94
CA LEU A 32 7.23 29.38 -8.37
C LEU A 32 6.28 28.41 -9.09
N ILE A 33 5.06 28.25 -8.57
CA ILE A 33 4.04 27.37 -9.14
C ILE A 33 3.53 27.91 -10.49
N ALA A 34 3.39 29.22 -10.64
CA ALA A 34 2.96 29.86 -11.90
C ALA A 34 3.94 29.63 -13.07
N GLY A 35 5.19 29.26 -12.79
CA GLY A 35 6.21 28.95 -13.79
C GLY A 35 6.46 27.46 -14.07
N LEU A 36 5.80 26.58 -13.33
CA LEU A 36 5.87 25.13 -13.54
C LEU A 36 4.62 24.70 -14.34
N GLU A 37 4.81 24.36 -15.62
CA GLU A 37 3.81 23.56 -16.32
C GLU A 37 3.78 22.18 -15.65
N LEU A 38 2.86 21.98 -14.70
CA LEU A 38 2.63 20.70 -14.05
C LEU A 38 1.88 19.81 -15.05
N PRO A 39 2.50 18.73 -15.55
CA PRO A 39 1.84 17.89 -16.54
C PRO A 39 0.62 17.21 -15.93
N ASN A 40 -0.54 17.36 -16.57
CA ASN A 40 -1.76 16.58 -16.36
C ASN A 40 -2.41 16.61 -14.96
N GLN A 41 -2.40 17.72 -14.25
CA GLN A 41 -3.22 17.81 -13.04
C GLN A 41 -4.72 17.82 -13.40
N LYS A 42 -5.45 16.82 -12.90
CA LYS A 42 -6.92 16.84 -12.90
C LYS A 42 -7.36 18.03 -12.02
N PRO A 43 -8.32 18.89 -12.46
CA PRO A 43 -8.81 19.95 -11.61
C PRO A 43 -9.31 19.37 -10.29
N LEU A 44 -8.72 19.79 -9.18
CA LEU A 44 -9.17 19.40 -7.85
C LEU A 44 -10.45 20.16 -7.55
N VAL A 45 -11.55 19.46 -7.57
CA VAL A 45 -12.82 19.98 -7.07
C VAL A 45 -12.72 20.01 -5.55
N LYS A 46 -13.19 21.07 -4.89
CA LYS A 46 -13.37 21.10 -3.42
C LYS A 46 -14.33 19.98 -3.05
N ALA A 47 -13.79 18.83 -2.72
CA ALA A 47 -14.56 17.66 -2.35
C ALA A 47 -13.91 17.01 -1.14
N VAL A 48 -14.74 16.41 -0.29
CA VAL A 48 -14.28 15.51 0.74
C VAL A 48 -13.98 14.16 0.08
N ASN A 49 -12.72 13.79 0.10
CA ASN A 49 -12.16 12.67 -0.65
C ASN A 49 -11.98 11.46 0.26
N HIS A 50 -12.80 10.43 0.11
CA HIS A 50 -12.75 9.27 1.00
C HIS A 50 -11.72 8.25 0.54
N ILE A 51 -10.78 7.92 1.44
CA ILE A 51 -9.94 6.73 1.41
C ILE A 51 -10.59 5.69 2.33
N LEU A 52 -11.24 4.69 1.76
CA LEU A 52 -11.99 3.70 2.51
C LEU A 52 -11.22 2.37 2.57
N PHE A 53 -10.74 2.00 3.75
CA PHE A 53 -10.12 0.70 3.97
C PHE A 53 -11.18 -0.37 4.15
N TYR A 54 -10.95 -1.54 3.53
CA TYR A 54 -11.81 -2.70 3.66
C TYR A 54 -11.00 -3.99 3.65
N GLY A 55 -11.40 -4.97 4.44
CA GLY A 55 -10.70 -6.24 4.52
C GLY A 55 -10.85 -6.94 5.86
N GLN A 56 -9.76 -7.54 6.34
CA GLN A 56 -9.76 -8.27 7.60
C GLN A 56 -9.03 -7.53 8.73
N SER A 57 -8.57 -8.24 9.74
CA SER A 57 -7.96 -7.68 10.96
C SER A 57 -6.83 -6.66 10.71
N LEU A 58 -6.04 -6.84 9.64
CA LEU A 58 -4.99 -5.88 9.28
C LEU A 58 -5.55 -4.56 8.76
N SER A 59 -6.79 -4.51 8.28
CA SER A 59 -7.41 -3.25 7.88
C SER A 59 -7.85 -2.41 9.08
N VAL A 60 -8.16 -3.04 10.22
CA VAL A 60 -8.75 -2.40 11.41
C VAL A 60 -7.77 -2.21 12.59
N GLY A 61 -6.48 -2.36 12.37
CA GLY A 61 -5.46 -2.10 13.39
C GLY A 61 -5.42 -3.13 14.51
N ALA A 62 -5.60 -4.42 14.19
CA ALA A 62 -5.54 -5.50 15.17
C ALA A 62 -4.18 -5.53 15.88
N THR A 63 -4.19 -5.70 17.21
CA THR A 63 -3.05 -5.73 18.14
C THR A 63 -2.30 -4.40 18.33
N ALA A 64 -2.59 -3.37 17.56
CA ALA A 64 -1.92 -2.08 17.61
C ALA A 64 -2.55 -1.11 18.64
N THR A 65 -2.75 -1.56 19.86
CA THR A 65 -3.51 -0.84 20.91
C THR A 65 -2.90 0.48 21.39
N THR A 66 -1.59 0.67 21.19
CA THR A 66 -0.94 1.96 21.46
C THR A 66 -1.12 2.90 20.28
N ILE A 67 -1.80 4.01 20.49
CA ILE A 67 -2.08 5.02 19.48
C ILE A 67 -0.87 5.90 19.24
N LEU A 68 -0.46 6.06 17.98
CA LEU A 68 0.58 6.99 17.52
C LEU A 68 -0.01 8.26 16.93
N SER A 69 -1.17 8.16 16.26
CA SER A 69 -1.81 9.25 15.54
C SER A 69 -2.93 9.86 16.39
N SER A 70 -2.56 10.48 17.51
CA SER A 70 -3.47 11.14 18.46
C SER A 70 -3.77 12.60 18.14
N SER A 71 -3.13 13.17 17.12
CA SER A 71 -3.38 14.54 16.62
C SER A 71 -3.45 14.55 15.10
N GLN A 72 -4.18 15.54 14.55
CA GLN A 72 -4.32 15.73 13.10
C GLN A 72 -3.53 16.97 12.67
N PRO A 73 -2.42 16.82 11.95
CA PRO A 73 -1.58 17.95 11.51
C PRO A 73 -2.10 18.64 10.23
N TYR A 74 -3.08 18.05 9.57
CA TYR A 74 -3.72 18.56 8.35
C TYR A 74 -5.24 18.66 8.58
N PHE A 75 -6.05 18.85 7.54
CA PHE A 75 -7.51 18.95 7.66
C PHE A 75 -8.23 17.63 7.38
N ASN A 76 -7.55 16.50 7.54
CA ASN A 76 -8.14 15.18 7.34
C ASN A 76 -9.17 14.87 8.43
N VAL A 77 -10.22 14.17 8.07
CA VAL A 77 -11.39 13.93 8.91
C VAL A 77 -11.81 12.46 8.94
N THR A 78 -12.63 12.12 9.92
CA THR A 78 -13.25 10.81 10.08
C THR A 78 -14.58 10.94 10.81
N PHE A 79 -15.26 9.82 11.09
CA PHE A 79 -16.45 9.78 11.94
C PHE A 79 -16.14 10.21 13.39
N ASP A 80 -17.10 10.80 14.08
CA ASP A 80 -16.99 11.16 15.51
C ASP A 80 -16.81 9.92 16.41
N THR A 81 -17.11 8.75 15.91
CA THR A 81 -16.88 7.45 16.55
C THR A 81 -15.56 6.79 16.13
N GLY A 82 -14.68 7.53 15.46
CA GLY A 82 -13.37 7.07 14.98
C GLY A 82 -13.37 6.42 13.62
N PRO A 83 -12.16 6.07 13.09
CA PRO A 83 -12.01 5.53 11.73
C PRO A 83 -12.76 4.20 11.48
N ARG A 84 -12.96 3.38 12.52
CA ARG A 84 -13.70 2.09 12.42
C ARG A 84 -15.21 2.24 12.47
N LYS A 85 -15.72 3.45 12.75
CA LYS A 85 -17.15 3.69 12.93
C LYS A 85 -17.75 2.70 13.96
N ASP A 86 -17.25 2.76 15.18
CA ASP A 86 -17.60 1.80 16.24
C ASP A 86 -19.03 1.95 16.78
N SER A 87 -19.78 2.94 16.28
CA SER A 87 -21.23 3.13 16.49
C SER A 87 -21.80 4.05 15.39
N ALA A 88 -23.10 4.36 15.45
CA ALA A 88 -23.71 5.32 14.54
C ALA A 88 -23.05 6.72 14.71
N ALA A 89 -22.60 7.30 13.60
CA ALA A 89 -21.91 8.58 13.61
C ALA A 89 -22.91 9.75 13.48
N ASN A 90 -22.67 10.81 14.25
CA ASN A 90 -23.51 12.01 14.22
C ASN A 90 -22.81 13.21 13.57
N SER A 91 -21.48 13.19 13.53
CA SER A 91 -20.68 14.30 13.00
C SER A 91 -19.34 13.80 12.45
N VAL A 92 -18.59 14.73 11.91
CA VAL A 92 -17.23 14.53 11.40
C VAL A 92 -16.26 15.22 12.36
N ILE A 93 -15.16 14.56 12.69
CA ILE A 93 -14.10 15.09 13.55
C ILE A 93 -12.75 15.04 12.83
N PRO A 94 -11.71 15.77 13.31
CA PRO A 94 -10.36 15.57 12.84
C PRO A 94 -9.94 14.08 12.93
N LEU A 95 -9.28 13.59 11.89
CA LEU A 95 -8.83 12.20 11.82
C LEU A 95 -7.76 11.91 12.87
N VAL A 96 -8.14 11.22 13.91
CA VAL A 96 -7.25 10.66 14.93
C VAL A 96 -7.57 9.20 15.14
N GLU A 97 -6.56 8.41 15.43
CA GLU A 97 -6.76 7.01 15.75
C GLU A 97 -7.24 6.84 17.18
N GLN A 98 -8.00 5.79 17.42
CA GLN A 98 -8.60 5.52 18.71
C GLN A 98 -8.40 4.06 19.10
N PHE A 99 -8.26 3.81 20.40
CA PHE A 99 -8.37 2.47 20.95
C PHE A 99 -9.82 2.24 21.43
N ASN A 100 -10.48 1.24 20.86
CA ASN A 100 -11.87 0.93 21.18
C ASN A 100 -12.00 -0.51 21.68
N ASN A 101 -12.83 -0.67 22.72
CA ASN A 101 -13.11 -1.93 23.38
C ASN A 101 -14.58 -1.95 23.85
N PRO A 102 -15.49 -2.68 23.17
CA PRO A 102 -15.25 -3.38 21.91
C PRO A 102 -15.23 -2.42 20.71
N SER A 103 -14.61 -2.86 19.62
CA SER A 103 -14.64 -2.23 18.32
C SER A 103 -15.86 -2.72 17.51
N SER A 104 -16.14 -2.08 16.37
CA SER A 104 -17.25 -2.42 15.46
C SER A 104 -17.25 -3.89 15.02
N ASP A 105 -16.08 -4.53 14.91
CA ASP A 105 -15.95 -5.96 14.59
C ASP A 105 -16.00 -6.88 15.81
N GLY A 106 -16.35 -6.34 16.99
CA GLY A 106 -16.55 -7.10 18.23
C GLY A 106 -15.27 -7.47 18.98
N TYR A 107 -14.09 -7.07 18.51
CA TYR A 107 -12.82 -7.35 19.17
C TYR A 107 -12.40 -6.19 20.09
N ASP A 108 -11.53 -6.48 21.06
CA ASP A 108 -11.08 -5.57 22.11
C ASP A 108 -9.63 -5.09 21.95
N ASN A 109 -8.99 -5.43 20.84
CA ASN A 109 -7.57 -5.15 20.61
C ASN A 109 -7.32 -4.31 19.32
N ARG A 110 -8.24 -3.42 18.98
CA ARG A 110 -8.13 -2.53 17.81
C ARG A 110 -7.58 -1.17 18.22
N GLY A 111 -6.58 -0.70 17.47
CA GLY A 111 -5.90 0.57 17.78
C GLY A 111 -5.49 1.33 16.53
N GLU A 112 -4.20 1.64 16.38
CA GLU A 112 -3.65 2.35 15.22
C GLU A 112 -4.00 1.64 13.92
N THR A 113 -4.70 2.32 13.00
CA THR A 113 -5.04 1.81 11.67
C THR A 113 -4.14 2.40 10.59
N CYS A 114 -4.37 2.02 9.34
CA CYS A 114 -3.70 2.65 8.20
C CYS A 114 -4.29 4.02 7.83
N CYS A 115 -5.45 4.40 8.37
CA CYS A 115 -6.18 5.60 7.96
C CYS A 115 -5.36 6.89 8.12
N SER A 116 -4.85 7.13 9.32
CA SER A 116 -4.05 8.33 9.60
C SER A 116 -2.72 8.32 8.85
N GLY A 117 -2.07 7.16 8.74
CA GLY A 117 -0.84 7.03 7.94
C GLY A 117 -1.06 7.40 6.48
N ALA A 118 -2.15 6.92 5.88
CA ALA A 118 -2.49 7.18 4.48
C ALA A 118 -2.86 8.65 4.23
N ALA A 119 -3.82 9.15 4.99
CA ALA A 119 -4.32 10.51 4.80
C ALA A 119 -3.22 11.57 5.07
N ASN A 120 -2.45 11.42 6.15
CA ASN A 120 -1.43 12.39 6.51
C ASN A 120 -0.24 12.37 5.54
N TYR A 121 0.18 11.17 5.06
CA TYR A 121 1.20 11.12 4.01
C TYR A 121 0.72 11.81 2.73
N ALA A 122 -0.52 11.49 2.28
CA ALA A 122 -1.05 12.08 1.06
C ALA A 122 -1.16 13.60 1.16
N SER A 123 -1.70 14.14 2.27
CA SER A 123 -1.81 15.59 2.49
C SER A 123 -0.44 16.26 2.50
N ARG A 124 0.55 15.67 3.20
CA ARG A 124 1.92 16.20 3.21
C ARG A 124 2.54 16.20 1.81
N ALA A 125 2.42 15.09 1.07
CA ALA A 125 3.00 14.96 -0.26
C ALA A 125 2.33 15.94 -1.25
N MET A 126 1.00 16.05 -1.24
CA MET A 126 0.27 17.04 -2.05
C MET A 126 0.72 18.47 -1.77
N MET A 127 0.88 18.83 -0.50
CA MET A 127 1.34 20.15 -0.12
C MET A 127 2.77 20.43 -0.62
N LEU A 128 3.69 19.48 -0.43
CA LEU A 128 5.11 19.68 -0.74
C LEU A 128 5.44 19.53 -2.23
N GLU A 129 4.76 18.64 -2.93
CA GLU A 129 5.09 18.30 -4.32
C GLU A 129 4.19 19.00 -5.34
N ASN A 130 2.92 19.29 -4.97
CA ASN A 130 1.92 19.86 -5.86
C ASN A 130 1.45 21.27 -5.44
N GLY A 131 1.89 21.77 -4.28
CA GLY A 131 1.46 23.08 -3.77
C GLY A 131 -0.04 23.16 -3.41
N ILE A 132 -0.66 22.02 -3.10
CA ILE A 132 -2.09 21.96 -2.77
C ILE A 132 -2.26 22.20 -1.29
N ASP A 133 -3.08 23.20 -0.94
CA ASP A 133 -3.46 23.44 0.45
C ASP A 133 -4.32 22.25 0.94
N PRO A 134 -4.01 21.66 2.12
CA PRO A 134 -4.81 20.59 2.69
C PRO A 134 -6.31 20.94 2.88
N HIS A 135 -6.68 22.21 3.01
CA HIS A 135 -8.09 22.66 3.01
C HIS A 135 -8.79 22.47 1.65
N ASP A 136 -8.03 22.50 0.56
CA ASP A 136 -8.60 22.37 -0.78
C ASP A 136 -8.75 20.90 -1.22
N HIS A 137 -8.15 19.97 -0.47
CA HIS A 137 -8.26 18.53 -0.70
C HIS A 137 -8.37 17.79 0.64
N VAL A 138 -9.50 17.92 1.30
CA VAL A 138 -9.78 17.25 2.58
C VAL A 138 -9.93 15.74 2.33
N ILE A 139 -9.18 14.95 3.08
CA ILE A 139 -9.30 13.49 3.05
C ILE A 139 -10.17 13.03 4.21
N PHE A 140 -11.25 12.32 3.89
CA PHE A 140 -11.99 11.51 4.84
C PHE A 140 -11.39 10.10 4.84
N ALA A 141 -11.01 9.55 5.99
CA ALA A 141 -10.49 8.20 6.04
C ALA A 141 -11.25 7.35 7.06
N SER A 142 -11.65 6.14 6.64
CA SER A 142 -12.28 5.17 7.52
C SER A 142 -11.94 3.73 7.12
N THR A 143 -12.27 2.79 7.98
CA THR A 143 -12.03 1.35 7.76
C THR A 143 -13.20 0.50 8.23
N ALA A 144 -13.70 -0.35 7.34
CA ALA A 144 -14.86 -1.23 7.54
C ALA A 144 -14.48 -2.73 7.57
N GLY A 145 -13.27 -3.10 7.98
CA GLY A 145 -12.83 -4.48 8.01
C GLY A 145 -13.39 -5.30 9.17
N HIS A 146 -13.23 -6.63 9.10
CA HIS A 146 -13.61 -7.57 10.18
C HIS A 146 -12.53 -8.61 10.42
N GLY A 147 -12.13 -8.76 11.68
CA GLY A 147 -11.14 -9.76 12.09
C GLY A 147 -11.55 -11.18 11.72
N GLY A 148 -10.62 -11.96 11.16
CA GLY A 148 -10.83 -13.37 10.85
C GLY A 148 -11.74 -13.67 9.66
N TYR A 149 -12.17 -12.66 8.88
CA TYR A 149 -13.02 -12.90 7.72
C TYR A 149 -12.24 -13.23 6.45
N ARG A 150 -12.76 -14.22 5.72
CA ARG A 150 -12.35 -14.58 4.37
C ARG A 150 -13.08 -13.70 3.35
N ILE A 151 -12.63 -13.75 2.12
CA ILE A 151 -13.23 -12.97 1.03
C ILE A 151 -14.72 -13.27 0.82
N ASP A 152 -15.17 -14.52 1.02
CA ASP A 152 -16.57 -14.92 0.89
C ASP A 152 -17.49 -14.37 2.00
N GLN A 153 -16.91 -13.89 3.09
CA GLN A 153 -17.63 -13.23 4.19
C GLN A 153 -17.66 -11.69 4.03
N LEU A 154 -16.93 -11.18 3.03
CA LEU A 154 -16.77 -9.75 2.72
C LEU A 154 -17.41 -9.35 1.37
N GLU A 155 -17.90 -10.31 0.58
CA GLU A 155 -18.52 -10.06 -0.72
C GLU A 155 -19.96 -9.55 -0.61
N LYS A 156 -20.48 -8.95 -1.70
CA LYS A 156 -21.84 -8.42 -1.77
C LYS A 156 -22.88 -9.48 -1.40
N GLY A 157 -23.83 -9.07 -0.56
CA GLY A 157 -24.87 -9.95 0.01
C GLY A 157 -24.56 -10.41 1.43
N THR A 158 -23.36 -10.15 1.97
CA THR A 158 -23.03 -10.43 3.35
C THR A 158 -23.35 -9.24 4.25
N ALA A 159 -23.51 -9.52 5.56
CA ALA A 159 -23.74 -8.45 6.54
C ALA A 159 -22.57 -7.46 6.59
N TRP A 160 -21.33 -7.94 6.39
CA TRP A 160 -20.16 -7.07 6.49
C TRP A 160 -19.95 -6.20 5.23
N TYR A 161 -20.33 -6.68 4.08
CA TYR A 161 -20.42 -5.82 2.89
C TYR A 161 -21.44 -4.69 3.09
N ASN A 162 -22.59 -4.98 3.71
CA ASN A 162 -23.57 -3.93 4.03
C ASN A 162 -22.97 -2.89 4.99
N PHE A 163 -22.19 -3.31 5.99
CA PHE A 163 -21.48 -2.39 6.88
C PHE A 163 -20.44 -1.53 6.14
N PHE A 164 -19.70 -2.11 5.18
CA PHE A 164 -18.80 -1.37 4.30
C PHE A 164 -19.56 -0.30 3.50
N ILE A 165 -20.70 -0.63 2.92
CA ILE A 165 -21.56 0.31 2.18
C ILE A 165 -22.21 1.35 3.11
N GLU A 166 -22.50 1.00 4.37
CA GLU A 166 -22.97 1.93 5.38
C GLU A 166 -21.94 3.03 5.69
N HIS A 167 -20.63 2.73 5.71
CA HIS A 167 -19.59 3.76 5.81
C HIS A 167 -19.71 4.82 4.71
N VAL A 168 -19.99 4.39 3.48
CA VAL A 168 -20.17 5.31 2.34
C VAL A 168 -21.43 6.16 2.50
N SER A 169 -22.55 5.52 2.82
CA SER A 169 -23.85 6.20 2.97
C SER A 169 -23.83 7.24 4.10
N GLU A 170 -23.22 6.89 5.22
CA GLU A 170 -23.14 7.78 6.38
C GLU A 170 -22.14 8.90 6.17
N ALA A 171 -20.98 8.63 5.58
CA ALA A 171 -20.04 9.68 5.19
C ALA A 171 -20.65 10.64 4.17
N LYS A 172 -21.41 10.14 3.18
CA LYS A 172 -22.17 11.00 2.24
C LYS A 172 -23.19 11.86 2.96
N ARG A 173 -23.95 11.31 3.90
CA ARG A 173 -24.94 12.05 4.70
C ARG A 173 -24.30 13.17 5.51
N LEU A 174 -23.12 12.92 6.10
CA LEU A 174 -22.42 13.89 6.96
C LEU A 174 -21.69 14.99 6.18
N ASN A 175 -21.17 14.68 4.98
CA ASN A 175 -20.35 15.61 4.19
C ASN A 175 -21.09 16.25 3.01
N GLY A 176 -22.32 15.82 2.70
CA GLY A 176 -23.14 16.43 1.65
C GLY A 176 -22.67 16.07 0.23
N ASP A 177 -22.98 16.96 -0.73
CA ASP A 177 -22.80 16.68 -2.16
C ASP A 177 -21.35 16.72 -2.63
N ASP A 178 -20.48 17.40 -1.90
CA ASP A 178 -19.04 17.48 -2.22
C ASP A 178 -18.24 16.22 -1.82
N TYR A 179 -18.91 15.18 -1.31
CA TYR A 179 -18.28 13.94 -0.90
C TYR A 179 -18.16 12.94 -2.06
N LYS A 180 -16.97 12.33 -2.17
CA LYS A 180 -16.66 11.23 -3.11
C LYS A 180 -15.83 10.15 -2.43
N VAL A 181 -16.04 8.89 -2.82
CA VAL A 181 -15.09 7.80 -2.54
C VAL A 181 -14.09 7.76 -3.67
N GLN A 182 -12.84 8.04 -3.37
CA GLN A 182 -11.77 8.05 -4.38
C GLN A 182 -11.18 6.66 -4.61
N VAL A 183 -10.95 5.92 -3.52
CA VAL A 183 -10.37 4.59 -3.56
C VAL A 183 -10.91 3.70 -2.44
N VAL A 184 -10.93 2.39 -2.69
CA VAL A 184 -11.03 1.37 -1.66
C VAL A 184 -9.65 0.75 -1.46
N CYS A 185 -9.15 0.77 -0.23
CA CYS A 185 -7.90 0.15 0.17
C CYS A 185 -8.17 -1.27 0.67
N TRP A 186 -7.84 -2.27 -0.15
CA TRP A 186 -8.09 -3.68 0.15
C TRP A 186 -6.95 -4.28 0.98
N VAL A 187 -7.27 -4.74 2.20
CA VAL A 187 -6.31 -5.31 3.15
C VAL A 187 -6.84 -6.64 3.66
N GLN A 188 -6.66 -7.71 2.86
CA GLN A 188 -7.19 -9.05 3.15
C GLN A 188 -6.43 -10.11 2.34
N GLY A 189 -6.38 -11.34 2.83
CA GLY A 189 -5.78 -12.50 2.15
C GLY A 189 -5.28 -13.55 3.14
N GLU A 190 -4.89 -13.14 4.34
CA GLU A 190 -4.30 -14.01 5.36
C GLU A 190 -5.28 -15.13 5.76
N ASN A 191 -6.55 -14.78 5.95
CA ASN A 191 -7.54 -15.76 6.40
C ASN A 191 -7.92 -16.76 5.29
N ASP A 192 -7.78 -16.38 4.04
CA ASP A 192 -7.91 -17.25 2.87
C ASP A 192 -6.67 -18.14 2.64
N ALA A 193 -5.56 -17.89 3.34
CA ALA A 193 -4.32 -18.66 3.28
C ALA A 193 -4.14 -19.61 4.49
N ILE A 194 -5.06 -19.63 5.45
CA ILE A 194 -5.02 -20.57 6.59
C ILE A 194 -5.32 -21.98 6.11
N THR A 195 -4.53 -22.96 6.55
CA THR A 195 -4.57 -24.36 6.08
C THR A 195 -5.97 -24.99 6.07
N SER A 196 -6.81 -24.67 7.04
CA SER A 196 -8.18 -25.21 7.13
C SER A 196 -9.20 -24.52 6.22
N THR A 197 -8.85 -23.35 5.66
CA THR A 197 -9.79 -22.46 4.92
C THR A 197 -9.18 -21.88 3.67
N GLN A 198 -8.18 -22.56 3.10
CA GLN A 198 -7.49 -22.11 1.88
C GLN A 198 -8.45 -21.89 0.73
N THR A 199 -8.38 -20.69 0.14
CA THR A 199 -9.14 -20.34 -1.06
C THR A 199 -8.19 -20.43 -2.26
N PRO A 200 -8.48 -21.30 -3.26
CA PRO A 200 -7.62 -21.45 -4.44
C PRO A 200 -7.49 -20.16 -5.26
N TYR A 201 -6.37 -20.01 -5.96
CA TYR A 201 -6.01 -18.86 -6.78
C TYR A 201 -7.16 -18.32 -7.63
N ASN A 202 -7.76 -19.16 -8.48
CA ASN A 202 -8.83 -18.72 -9.39
C ASN A 202 -10.07 -18.25 -8.64
N VAL A 203 -10.45 -18.94 -7.57
CA VAL A 203 -11.62 -18.59 -6.76
C VAL A 203 -11.42 -17.26 -6.04
N TYR A 204 -10.25 -17.04 -5.43
CA TYR A 204 -9.94 -15.79 -4.78
C TYR A 204 -9.90 -14.62 -5.77
N ARG A 205 -9.30 -14.86 -6.95
CA ARG A 205 -9.23 -13.88 -8.03
C ARG A 205 -10.62 -13.44 -8.50
N GLU A 206 -11.48 -14.41 -8.87
CA GLU A 206 -12.84 -14.14 -9.36
C GLU A 206 -13.67 -13.36 -8.31
N LYS A 207 -13.58 -13.76 -7.04
CA LYS A 207 -14.28 -13.07 -5.95
C LYS A 207 -13.77 -11.63 -5.75
N LEU A 208 -12.47 -11.39 -5.82
CA LEU A 208 -11.90 -10.06 -5.64
C LEU A 208 -12.23 -9.13 -6.83
N GLU A 209 -12.18 -9.64 -8.07
CA GLU A 209 -12.62 -8.91 -9.26
C GLU A 209 -14.10 -8.54 -9.17
N LYS A 210 -14.94 -9.50 -8.75
CA LYS A 210 -16.38 -9.26 -8.55
C LYS A 210 -16.64 -8.25 -7.43
N LEU A 211 -15.96 -8.34 -6.32
CA LEU A 211 -16.07 -7.40 -5.20
C LEU A 211 -15.79 -5.95 -5.65
N GLN A 212 -14.75 -5.74 -6.48
CA GLN A 212 -14.44 -4.42 -7.01
C GLN A 212 -15.57 -3.91 -7.91
N VAL A 213 -16.14 -4.74 -8.78
CA VAL A 213 -17.25 -4.35 -9.66
C VAL A 213 -18.48 -3.98 -8.85
N ASP A 214 -18.84 -4.80 -7.85
CA ASP A 214 -20.01 -4.57 -6.98
C ASP A 214 -19.83 -3.29 -6.15
N ALA A 215 -18.66 -3.12 -5.51
CA ALA A 215 -18.35 -1.93 -4.72
C ALA A 215 -18.37 -0.65 -5.56
N ASN A 216 -17.76 -0.66 -6.75
CA ASN A 216 -17.79 0.47 -7.67
C ASN A 216 -19.22 0.89 -8.02
N ALA A 217 -20.08 -0.09 -8.35
CA ALA A 217 -21.47 0.18 -8.73
C ALA A 217 -22.29 0.75 -7.55
N ASP A 218 -22.17 0.15 -6.35
CA ASP A 218 -22.95 0.56 -5.18
C ASP A 218 -22.48 1.92 -4.64
N ILE A 219 -21.16 2.17 -4.62
CA ILE A 219 -20.61 3.47 -4.22
C ILE A 219 -21.10 4.58 -5.16
N LYS A 220 -21.05 4.36 -6.48
CA LYS A 220 -21.52 5.34 -7.47
C LYS A 220 -23.03 5.60 -7.33
N ALA A 221 -23.82 4.58 -7.03
CA ALA A 221 -25.26 4.74 -6.79
C ALA A 221 -25.56 5.62 -5.56
N ILE A 222 -24.72 5.56 -4.52
CA ILE A 222 -24.90 6.34 -3.29
C ILE A 222 -24.37 7.77 -3.45
N THR A 223 -23.17 7.92 -4.03
CA THR A 223 -22.47 9.20 -4.09
C THR A 223 -22.91 10.07 -5.27
N GLY A 224 -23.42 9.45 -6.34
CA GLY A 224 -23.70 10.11 -7.61
C GLY A 224 -22.45 10.45 -8.43
N GLN A 225 -21.25 10.00 -7.98
CA GLN A 225 -20.01 10.25 -8.72
C GLN A 225 -19.96 9.49 -10.05
N THR A 226 -19.34 10.09 -11.05
CA THR A 226 -19.12 9.47 -12.36
C THR A 226 -17.82 8.69 -12.43
N ASP A 227 -16.81 9.12 -11.67
CA ASP A 227 -15.49 8.49 -11.63
C ASP A 227 -15.58 7.08 -11.01
N ASP A 228 -14.82 6.15 -11.58
CA ASP A 228 -14.75 4.79 -11.06
C ASP A 228 -13.87 4.71 -9.81
N VAL A 229 -14.32 3.87 -8.86
CA VAL A 229 -13.59 3.57 -7.64
C VAL A 229 -12.62 2.42 -7.90
N LYS A 230 -11.33 2.69 -7.78
CA LYS A 230 -10.28 1.69 -7.93
C LYS A 230 -9.90 1.10 -6.57
N PHE A 231 -9.38 -0.12 -6.60
CA PHE A 231 -8.84 -0.77 -5.41
C PHE A 231 -7.34 -0.57 -5.36
N ILE A 232 -6.84 0.00 -4.27
CA ILE A 232 -5.43 -0.05 -3.91
C ILE A 232 -5.26 -1.21 -2.96
N THR A 233 -4.37 -2.16 -3.26
CA THR A 233 -4.12 -3.32 -2.41
C THR A 233 -2.68 -3.33 -1.92
N TYR A 234 -2.46 -3.87 -0.72
CA TYR A 234 -1.13 -4.35 -0.35
C TYR A 234 -0.90 -5.72 -1.01
N GLN A 235 0.30 -6.28 -0.88
CA GLN A 235 0.51 -7.69 -1.12
C GLN A 235 0.77 -8.39 0.22
N MET A 236 -0.13 -9.32 0.59
CA MET A 236 0.02 -10.08 1.82
C MET A 236 1.28 -10.95 1.80
N SER A 237 1.91 -11.12 2.96
CA SER A 237 3.13 -11.94 3.09
C SER A 237 2.93 -13.13 4.04
N TYR A 238 1.85 -13.14 4.81
CA TYR A 238 1.46 -14.26 5.64
C TYR A 238 1.29 -15.52 4.79
N ALA A 239 1.80 -16.63 5.26
CA ALA A 239 1.74 -17.93 4.60
C ALA A 239 2.28 -17.99 3.15
N ALA A 240 2.96 -16.95 2.63
CA ALA A 240 3.47 -16.92 1.25
C ALA A 240 4.40 -18.12 0.92
N ARG A 241 5.05 -18.70 1.94
CA ARG A 241 5.88 -19.90 1.81
C ARG A 241 5.10 -21.21 1.75
N THR A 242 3.92 -21.25 2.35
CA THR A 242 3.07 -22.44 2.44
C THR A 242 1.87 -22.40 1.52
N TRP A 243 1.37 -21.20 1.23
CA TRP A 243 0.24 -20.96 0.35
C TRP A 243 0.30 -19.54 -0.22
N ALA A 244 0.83 -19.40 -1.42
CA ALA A 244 1.12 -18.10 -2.05
C ALA A 244 -0.03 -17.52 -2.89
N ASP A 245 -1.13 -18.24 -3.06
CA ASP A 245 -2.18 -17.93 -4.04
C ASP A 245 -2.70 -16.49 -3.91
N GLN A 246 -3.03 -16.03 -2.70
CA GLN A 246 -3.55 -14.68 -2.47
C GLN A 246 -2.53 -13.61 -2.82
N ALA A 247 -1.27 -13.79 -2.42
CA ALA A 247 -0.20 -12.85 -2.75
C ALA A 247 0.03 -12.76 -4.27
N LEU A 248 0.02 -13.89 -4.96
CA LEU A 248 0.17 -13.93 -6.42
C LEU A 248 -1.03 -13.34 -7.15
N VAL A 249 -2.26 -13.57 -6.66
CA VAL A 249 -3.47 -12.92 -7.21
C VAL A 249 -3.37 -11.41 -7.09
N GLN A 250 -2.97 -10.89 -5.93
CA GLN A 250 -2.82 -9.45 -5.70
C GLN A 250 -1.82 -8.83 -6.68
N LEU A 251 -0.66 -9.47 -6.91
CA LEU A 251 0.30 -9.01 -7.92
C LEU A 251 -0.29 -9.05 -9.32
N HIS A 252 -0.85 -10.19 -9.72
CA HIS A 252 -1.35 -10.38 -11.10
C HIS A 252 -2.50 -9.43 -11.43
N LEU A 253 -3.40 -9.15 -10.49
CA LEU A 253 -4.46 -8.15 -10.69
C LEU A 253 -3.87 -6.75 -10.90
N CYS A 254 -2.84 -6.36 -10.14
CA CYS A 254 -2.17 -5.07 -10.33
C CYS A 254 -1.40 -4.96 -11.65
N GLN A 255 -0.94 -6.09 -12.19
CA GLN A 255 -0.27 -6.15 -13.50
C GLN A 255 -1.24 -6.11 -14.67
N GLN A 256 -2.40 -6.78 -14.56
CA GLN A 256 -3.29 -7.10 -15.65
C GLN A 256 -4.55 -6.22 -15.73
N SER A 257 -4.81 -5.42 -14.68
CA SER A 257 -6.00 -4.58 -14.58
C SER A 257 -5.63 -3.15 -14.20
N ASP A 258 -6.38 -2.18 -14.68
CA ASP A 258 -6.29 -0.79 -14.24
C ASP A 258 -7.18 -0.49 -13.00
N LYS A 259 -7.96 -1.49 -12.57
CA LYS A 259 -8.85 -1.42 -11.41
C LYS A 259 -8.15 -1.74 -10.09
N PHE A 260 -7.01 -2.43 -10.15
CA PHE A 260 -6.20 -2.84 -9.00
C PHE A 260 -4.81 -2.23 -9.07
N LEU A 261 -4.36 -1.69 -7.95
CA LEU A 261 -3.11 -0.92 -7.85
C LEU A 261 -2.34 -1.38 -6.62
N MET A 262 -1.03 -1.57 -6.75
CA MET A 262 -0.18 -2.03 -5.67
C MET A 262 0.27 -0.86 -4.79
N ALA A 263 0.07 -0.97 -3.47
CA ALA A 263 0.70 -0.08 -2.50
C ALA A 263 2.10 -0.57 -2.12
N THR A 264 2.20 -1.79 -1.60
CA THR A 264 3.46 -2.39 -1.15
C THR A 264 3.24 -3.87 -0.77
N PRO A 265 4.25 -4.76 -0.87
CA PRO A 265 4.28 -5.98 -0.09
C PRO A 265 4.57 -5.65 1.39
N VAL A 266 4.18 -6.52 2.33
CA VAL A 266 4.27 -6.20 3.77
C VAL A 266 5.32 -7.01 4.54
N TYR A 267 6.12 -7.85 3.91
CA TYR A 267 7.12 -8.67 4.61
C TYR A 267 8.24 -7.86 5.29
N HIS A 268 8.42 -6.58 4.93
CA HIS A 268 9.43 -5.70 5.53
C HIS A 268 8.89 -4.87 6.70
N MET A 269 7.61 -5.01 7.03
CA MET A 269 6.98 -4.29 8.13
C MET A 269 7.27 -4.97 9.48
N PRO A 270 7.22 -4.23 10.61
CA PRO A 270 7.36 -4.82 11.94
C PRO A 270 6.09 -5.58 12.34
N TYR A 271 6.21 -6.88 12.55
CA TYR A 271 5.13 -7.75 13.01
C TYR A 271 4.99 -7.72 14.54
N ALA A 272 3.75 -7.87 15.00
CA ALA A 272 3.40 -8.01 16.42
C ALA A 272 3.78 -9.41 16.95
N ILE A 273 3.64 -9.60 18.26
CA ILE A 273 4.04 -10.84 18.95
C ILE A 273 3.25 -12.09 18.49
N ASP A 274 2.06 -11.87 17.93
CA ASP A 274 1.24 -12.96 17.38
C ASP A 274 1.71 -13.48 16.01
N ASN A 275 2.71 -12.84 15.41
CA ASN A 275 3.36 -13.25 14.15
C ASN A 275 2.44 -13.20 12.91
N ILE A 276 1.34 -12.48 13.00
CA ILE A 276 0.36 -12.30 11.92
C ILE A 276 0.11 -10.82 11.67
N HIS A 277 -0.19 -10.07 12.74
CA HIS A 277 -0.55 -8.67 12.67
C HIS A 277 0.68 -7.76 12.76
N LEU A 278 0.51 -6.53 12.34
CA LEU A 278 1.57 -5.52 12.42
C LEU A 278 1.55 -4.80 13.78
N THR A 279 2.67 -4.21 14.14
CA THR A 279 2.70 -3.23 15.24
C THR A 279 2.01 -1.94 14.83
N ASN A 280 1.74 -1.04 15.77
CA ASN A 280 1.25 0.32 15.48
C ASN A 280 2.16 1.09 14.50
N VAL A 281 3.48 0.96 14.64
CA VAL A 281 4.46 1.51 13.67
C VAL A 281 4.25 0.89 12.29
N GLY A 282 4.02 -0.41 12.22
CA GLY A 282 3.77 -1.13 10.96
C GLY A 282 2.50 -0.65 10.25
N TYR A 283 1.39 -0.48 10.97
CA TYR A 283 0.15 0.02 10.38
C TYR A 283 0.29 1.45 9.86
N LYS A 284 0.90 2.34 10.64
CA LYS A 284 1.13 3.72 10.20
C LYS A 284 2.06 3.78 9.00
N TRP A 285 3.10 2.94 8.97
CA TRP A 285 4.03 2.82 7.85
C TRP A 285 3.35 2.25 6.60
N MET A 286 2.59 1.16 6.73
CA MET A 286 1.77 0.60 5.65
C MET A 286 0.76 1.63 5.13
N GLY A 287 0.13 2.39 6.03
CA GLY A 287 -0.74 3.51 5.67
C GLY A 287 -0.06 4.53 4.76
N ALA A 288 1.19 4.91 5.05
CA ALA A 288 1.94 5.85 4.21
C ALA A 288 2.13 5.33 2.77
N TYR A 289 2.32 4.04 2.56
CA TYR A 289 2.37 3.46 1.22
C TYR A 289 1.03 3.56 0.49
N PHE A 290 -0.09 3.32 1.19
CA PHE A 290 -1.42 3.56 0.63
C PHE A 290 -1.63 5.03 0.29
N GLY A 291 -1.19 5.95 1.15
CA GLY A 291 -1.25 7.40 0.92
C GLY A 291 -0.43 7.82 -0.29
N ARG A 292 0.76 7.25 -0.49
CA ARG A 292 1.57 7.48 -1.69
C ARG A 292 0.84 7.00 -2.96
N ALA A 293 0.31 5.79 -2.93
CA ALA A 293 -0.44 5.24 -4.06
C ALA A 293 -1.70 6.08 -4.35
N TYR A 294 -2.42 6.52 -3.32
CA TYR A 294 -3.55 7.44 -3.46
C TYR A 294 -3.14 8.75 -4.13
N LYS A 295 -2.07 9.40 -3.63
CA LYS A 295 -1.58 10.68 -4.17
C LYS A 295 -1.20 10.55 -5.65
N GLN A 296 -0.47 9.50 -6.01
CA GLN A 296 -0.09 9.22 -7.40
C GLN A 296 -1.31 9.01 -8.29
N LEU A 297 -2.30 8.26 -7.81
CA LEU A 297 -3.51 7.97 -8.59
C LEU A 297 -4.43 9.18 -8.75
N ILE A 298 -4.74 9.85 -7.66
CA ILE A 298 -5.82 10.85 -7.60
C ILE A 298 -5.29 12.26 -7.88
N VAL A 299 -4.14 12.61 -7.34
CA VAL A 299 -3.58 13.95 -7.48
C VAL A 299 -2.71 14.05 -8.72
N ASP A 300 -1.76 13.12 -8.90
CA ASP A 300 -0.86 13.12 -10.04
C ASP A 300 -1.49 12.53 -11.31
N ASN A 301 -2.68 11.94 -11.18
CA ASN A 301 -3.43 11.31 -12.28
C ASN A 301 -2.59 10.28 -13.06
N ARG A 302 -1.84 9.46 -12.34
CA ARG A 302 -1.00 8.40 -12.92
C ARG A 302 -1.10 7.10 -12.15
N LYS A 303 -0.72 5.99 -12.78
CA LYS A 303 -0.69 4.68 -12.11
C LYS A 303 0.35 4.72 -10.98
N PRO A 304 0.01 4.24 -9.77
CA PRO A 304 0.95 4.09 -8.68
C PRO A 304 2.15 3.21 -9.03
N ASP A 305 3.30 3.65 -8.57
CA ASP A 305 4.56 2.97 -8.81
C ASP A 305 4.75 1.76 -7.89
N PHE A 306 5.29 0.68 -8.45
CA PHE A 306 5.85 -0.45 -7.69
C PHE A 306 6.92 -1.14 -8.54
N ILE A 307 7.82 -1.91 -7.93
CA ILE A 307 8.76 -2.75 -8.67
C ILE A 307 7.94 -3.86 -9.32
N ASN A 308 7.84 -3.82 -10.66
CA ASN A 308 7.00 -4.76 -11.39
C ASN A 308 7.85 -5.78 -12.13
N PRO A 309 7.89 -7.06 -11.68
CA PRO A 309 8.58 -8.11 -12.40
C PRO A 309 7.90 -8.38 -13.74
N LYS A 310 8.65 -8.31 -14.84
CA LYS A 310 8.11 -8.41 -16.21
C LYS A 310 8.37 -9.77 -16.84
N VAL A 311 9.63 -10.13 -16.93
CA VAL A 311 10.07 -11.27 -17.71
C VAL A 311 11.36 -11.84 -17.19
N ALA A 312 11.51 -13.15 -17.24
CA ALA A 312 12.76 -13.84 -17.00
C ALA A 312 13.24 -14.51 -18.30
N GLN A 313 14.50 -14.26 -18.67
CA GLN A 313 15.14 -14.77 -19.89
C GLN A 313 16.34 -15.63 -19.49
N LEU A 314 16.40 -16.86 -20.02
CA LEU A 314 17.51 -17.76 -19.82
C LEU A 314 18.55 -17.60 -20.93
N ILE A 315 19.80 -17.31 -20.56
CA ILE A 315 20.95 -17.13 -21.45
C ILE A 315 22.11 -17.99 -20.90
N GLY A 316 22.28 -19.18 -21.46
CA GLY A 316 23.28 -20.11 -20.95
C GLY A 316 23.00 -20.57 -19.52
N ASP A 317 23.86 -20.21 -18.57
CA ASP A 317 23.71 -20.46 -17.14
C ASP A 317 23.21 -19.24 -16.35
N GLU A 318 22.82 -18.18 -17.04
CA GLU A 318 22.29 -16.94 -16.43
C GLU A 318 20.82 -16.77 -16.70
N ILE A 319 20.08 -16.30 -15.68
CA ILE A 319 18.68 -15.92 -15.78
C ILE A 319 18.59 -14.41 -15.57
N HIS A 320 18.21 -13.69 -16.61
CA HIS A 320 18.04 -12.24 -16.61
C HIS A 320 16.58 -11.91 -16.32
N ILE A 321 16.30 -11.23 -15.21
CA ILE A 321 14.96 -10.82 -14.81
C ILE A 321 14.85 -9.32 -14.97
N ASN A 322 13.96 -8.86 -15.84
CA ASN A 322 13.72 -7.44 -16.08
C ASN A 322 12.51 -6.96 -15.28
N PHE A 323 12.59 -5.72 -14.79
CA PHE A 323 11.58 -5.07 -13.99
C PHE A 323 11.23 -3.69 -14.54
N ASP A 324 9.98 -3.23 -14.34
CA ASP A 324 9.72 -1.79 -14.30
C ASP A 324 10.11 -1.30 -12.91
N VAL A 325 11.04 -0.36 -12.82
CA VAL A 325 11.62 0.12 -11.56
C VAL A 325 11.26 1.59 -11.36
N PRO A 326 10.56 1.96 -10.27
CA PRO A 326 10.19 3.35 -10.02
C PRO A 326 11.39 4.30 -9.93
N LYS A 327 12.45 3.87 -9.26
CA LYS A 327 13.70 4.62 -9.11
C LYS A 327 14.91 3.68 -9.21
N ALA A 328 15.50 3.59 -10.38
CA ALA A 328 16.75 2.85 -10.58
C ALA A 328 17.94 3.48 -9.79
N PRO A 329 18.98 2.70 -9.49
CA PRO A 329 19.10 1.27 -9.71
C PRO A 329 18.36 0.41 -8.68
N LEU A 330 18.10 -0.85 -9.01
CA LEU A 330 17.73 -1.89 -8.05
C LEU A 330 18.87 -2.15 -7.07
N VAL A 331 18.52 -2.41 -5.82
CA VAL A 331 19.46 -2.63 -4.71
C VAL A 331 19.13 -3.92 -3.98
N LEU A 332 20.13 -4.78 -3.78
CA LEU A 332 20.06 -5.91 -2.84
C LEU A 332 20.42 -5.39 -1.44
N ASP A 333 19.41 -5.03 -0.66
CA ASP A 333 19.56 -4.40 0.65
C ASP A 333 19.45 -5.42 1.77
N THR A 334 20.55 -5.64 2.48
CA THR A 334 20.60 -6.52 3.66
C THR A 334 20.80 -5.75 4.97
N THR A 335 20.71 -4.43 4.92
CA THR A 335 20.89 -3.54 6.08
C THR A 335 19.57 -2.99 6.60
N THR A 336 18.67 -2.59 5.69
CA THR A 336 17.32 -2.10 6.05
C THR A 336 16.25 -3.17 5.88
N LEU A 337 16.48 -4.16 5.01
CA LEU A 337 15.66 -5.35 4.87
C LEU A 337 16.33 -6.55 5.57
N ALA A 338 15.54 -7.42 6.19
CA ALA A 338 16.05 -8.58 6.90
C ALA A 338 16.78 -9.54 5.96
N LEU A 339 18.02 -9.91 6.32
CA LEU A 339 18.85 -10.80 5.51
C LEU A 339 18.13 -12.13 5.24
N THR A 340 17.95 -12.41 3.97
CA THR A 340 17.24 -13.60 3.47
C THR A 340 18.17 -14.46 2.60
N THR A 341 18.05 -15.78 2.70
CA THR A 341 18.79 -16.75 1.86
C THR A 341 18.61 -16.41 0.37
N ASP A 342 19.71 -16.41 -0.38
CA ASP A 342 19.74 -16.08 -1.81
C ASP A 342 19.01 -14.75 -2.12
N HIS A 343 19.04 -13.80 -1.19
CA HIS A 343 18.28 -12.54 -1.24
C HIS A 343 16.76 -12.71 -1.48
N GLY A 344 16.22 -13.89 -1.19
CA GLY A 344 14.81 -14.24 -1.43
C GLY A 344 14.55 -14.92 -2.77
N PHE A 345 15.55 -15.09 -3.63
CA PHE A 345 15.43 -15.80 -4.90
C PHE A 345 15.53 -17.30 -4.75
N LYS A 346 14.80 -18.03 -5.58
CA LYS A 346 14.91 -19.47 -5.76
C LYS A 346 14.70 -19.81 -7.23
N VAL A 347 15.56 -20.64 -7.76
CA VAL A 347 15.45 -21.18 -9.12
C VAL A 347 15.06 -22.64 -9.05
N LEU A 348 14.07 -23.02 -9.84
CA LEU A 348 13.63 -24.39 -10.03
C LEU A 348 13.87 -24.80 -11.48
N VAL A 349 14.53 -25.95 -11.68
CA VAL A 349 14.68 -26.58 -12.99
C VAL A 349 13.91 -27.89 -12.96
N ASN A 350 12.90 -28.02 -13.81
CA ASN A 350 11.95 -29.15 -13.81
C ASN A 350 11.39 -29.45 -12.40
N GLY A 351 11.08 -28.38 -11.64
CA GLY A 351 10.58 -28.47 -10.26
C GLY A 351 11.62 -28.71 -9.17
N SER A 352 12.88 -29.00 -9.51
CA SER A 352 13.97 -29.23 -8.55
C SER A 352 14.78 -27.95 -8.32
N LYS A 353 15.20 -27.68 -7.06
CA LYS A 353 16.02 -26.51 -6.73
C LYS A 353 17.37 -26.56 -7.45
N ALA A 354 17.69 -25.51 -8.21
CA ALA A 354 19.03 -25.25 -8.73
C ALA A 354 19.85 -24.41 -7.74
N THR A 355 21.16 -24.60 -7.74
CA THR A 355 22.06 -23.77 -6.93
C THR A 355 22.34 -22.46 -7.63
N ILE A 356 22.05 -21.36 -6.98
CA ILE A 356 22.44 -20.03 -7.44
C ILE A 356 23.87 -19.78 -6.97
N SER A 357 24.77 -19.49 -7.90
CA SER A 357 26.19 -19.24 -7.61
C SER A 357 26.50 -17.75 -7.47
N ASN A 358 25.69 -16.87 -8.09
CA ASN A 358 25.82 -15.43 -7.98
C ASN A 358 24.48 -14.72 -8.22
N ILE A 359 24.28 -13.57 -7.57
CA ILE A 359 23.12 -12.68 -7.77
C ILE A 359 23.66 -11.27 -7.92
N THR A 360 23.29 -10.60 -9.01
CA THR A 360 23.67 -9.22 -9.28
C THR A 360 22.43 -8.40 -9.60
N ALA A 361 22.24 -7.29 -8.89
CA ALA A 361 21.24 -6.26 -9.24
C ALA A 361 21.93 -5.14 -10.02
N GLN A 362 21.29 -4.70 -11.09
CA GLN A 362 21.72 -3.59 -11.95
C GLN A 362 20.52 -2.70 -12.18
N GLU A 363 20.65 -1.60 -12.86
CA GLU A 363 19.59 -0.60 -13.11
C GLU A 363 18.14 -1.11 -12.90
N ASP A 364 17.60 -1.82 -13.87
CA ASP A 364 16.25 -2.38 -13.90
C ASP A 364 16.24 -3.94 -14.01
N LYS A 365 17.36 -4.57 -13.69
CA LYS A 365 17.57 -5.99 -13.94
C LYS A 365 18.21 -6.69 -12.75
N VAL A 366 17.81 -7.94 -12.51
CA VAL A 366 18.53 -8.88 -11.67
C VAL A 366 19.04 -10.06 -12.53
N ILE A 367 20.31 -10.41 -12.37
CA ILE A 367 20.93 -11.56 -13.02
C ILE A 367 21.21 -12.62 -11.96
N LEU A 368 20.63 -13.80 -12.14
CA LEU A 368 20.91 -14.98 -11.33
C LEU A 368 21.79 -15.94 -12.13
N LYS A 369 23.00 -16.22 -11.65
CA LYS A 369 23.85 -17.23 -12.23
C LYS A 369 23.65 -18.54 -11.49
N ILE A 370 23.34 -19.61 -12.21
CA ILE A 370 23.21 -20.97 -11.67
C ILE A 370 24.45 -21.79 -11.97
N SER A 371 24.70 -22.84 -11.17
CA SER A 371 25.95 -23.59 -11.24
C SER A 371 26.14 -24.34 -12.54
N GLU A 372 25.07 -24.72 -13.22
CA GLU A 372 25.08 -25.47 -14.48
C GLU A 372 24.00 -24.98 -15.42
N PRO A 373 24.23 -24.94 -16.74
CA PRO A 373 23.18 -24.62 -17.72
C PRO A 373 21.98 -25.55 -17.58
N PRO A 374 20.77 -25.06 -17.42
CA PRO A 374 19.59 -25.88 -17.18
C PRO A 374 19.07 -26.51 -18.46
N THR A 375 18.47 -27.70 -18.33
CA THR A 375 17.73 -28.36 -19.39
C THR A 375 16.29 -28.55 -18.97
N GLY A 376 15.34 -27.94 -19.72
CA GLY A 376 13.91 -28.01 -19.44
C GLY A 376 13.31 -26.72 -18.88
N GLU A 377 12.17 -26.86 -18.18
CA GLU A 377 11.46 -25.68 -17.63
C GLU A 377 12.26 -25.05 -16.49
N VAL A 378 12.44 -23.73 -16.56
CA VAL A 378 13.09 -22.95 -15.51
C VAL A 378 12.08 -21.98 -14.91
N LYS A 379 11.90 -22.02 -13.60
CA LYS A 379 11.07 -21.07 -12.85
C LYS A 379 11.93 -20.29 -11.87
N VAL A 380 11.67 -18.99 -11.81
CA VAL A 380 12.23 -18.10 -10.79
C VAL A 380 11.13 -17.72 -9.82
N ARG A 381 11.40 -17.88 -8.54
CA ARG A 381 10.54 -17.49 -7.44
C ARG A 381 11.26 -16.45 -6.60
N TYR A 382 10.55 -15.44 -6.16
CA TYR A 382 11.09 -14.38 -5.31
C TYR A 382 10.20 -14.15 -4.10
N ALA A 383 10.84 -14.11 -2.90
CA ALA A 383 10.19 -13.91 -1.62
C ALA A 383 9.03 -14.89 -1.35
N LEU A 384 9.12 -16.13 -1.84
CA LEU A 384 8.10 -17.18 -1.69
C LEU A 384 8.60 -18.41 -0.92
N ASP A 385 9.93 -18.52 -0.65
CA ASP A 385 10.51 -19.76 -0.14
C ASP A 385 11.32 -19.58 1.15
N TYR A 386 11.81 -18.38 1.44
CA TYR A 386 12.70 -18.09 2.56
C TYR A 386 12.19 -16.91 3.38
N LEU A 387 12.33 -17.02 4.71
CA LEU A 387 12.03 -15.91 5.62
C LEU A 387 13.34 -15.29 6.10
N GLY A 388 13.42 -13.96 6.11
CA GLY A 388 14.59 -13.22 6.58
C GLY A 388 14.80 -13.34 8.08
N THR A 389 16.04 -13.15 8.51
CA THR A 389 16.43 -13.22 9.91
C THR A 389 15.74 -12.12 10.72
N GLY A 390 15.12 -12.50 11.83
CA GLY A 390 14.46 -11.56 12.74
C GLY A 390 13.06 -11.11 12.33
N ILE A 391 12.54 -11.55 11.17
CA ILE A 391 11.13 -11.36 10.83
C ILE A 391 10.33 -12.48 11.49
N ASN A 392 9.40 -12.07 12.33
CA ASN A 392 8.51 -12.99 13.02
C ASN A 392 7.16 -13.03 12.27
N LEU A 393 7.06 -13.89 11.27
CA LEU A 393 5.91 -13.99 10.36
C LEU A 393 5.54 -15.46 10.13
N THR A 394 4.32 -15.84 10.42
CA THR A 394 3.87 -17.24 10.34
C THR A 394 3.78 -17.71 8.88
N GLY A 395 4.60 -18.70 8.53
CA GLY A 395 4.61 -19.27 7.17
C GLY A 395 4.99 -18.29 6.06
N GLY A 396 5.40 -17.08 6.41
CA GLY A 396 5.73 -16.03 5.46
C GLY A 396 7.09 -16.17 4.82
N ALA A 397 7.34 -15.35 3.83
CA ALA A 397 8.61 -15.25 3.12
C ALA A 397 8.99 -13.79 2.91
N SER A 398 10.27 -13.54 2.64
CA SER A 398 10.80 -12.18 2.41
C SER A 398 11.91 -12.18 1.36
N GLY A 399 12.38 -11.00 1.00
CA GLY A 399 13.50 -10.80 0.09
C GLY A 399 14.23 -9.50 0.36
N ASN A 400 15.32 -9.26 -0.36
CA ASN A 400 16.21 -8.13 -0.16
C ASN A 400 16.25 -7.12 -1.32
N LEU A 401 15.35 -7.26 -2.32
CA LEU A 401 15.34 -6.40 -3.49
C LEU A 401 14.44 -5.18 -3.27
N ARG A 402 15.02 -3.98 -3.44
CA ARG A 402 14.31 -2.70 -3.43
C ARG A 402 14.82 -1.76 -4.50
N ASP A 403 14.13 -0.67 -4.72
CA ASP A 403 14.60 0.43 -5.57
C ASP A 403 15.47 1.45 -4.80
N SER A 404 15.88 2.51 -5.48
CA SER A 404 16.69 3.60 -4.93
C SER A 404 15.88 4.84 -4.55
N THR A 405 14.58 4.70 -4.29
CA THR A 405 13.72 5.79 -3.78
C THR A 405 14.28 6.31 -2.46
N THR A 406 14.30 7.63 -2.32
CA THR A 406 14.79 8.32 -1.09
C THR A 406 13.65 8.85 -0.22
N ASP A 407 12.40 8.58 -0.60
CA ASP A 407 11.23 9.00 0.15
C ASP A 407 11.18 8.35 1.54
N GLN A 408 10.67 9.08 2.51
CA GLN A 408 10.63 8.64 3.90
C GLN A 408 9.53 9.35 4.71
N ILE A 409 9.14 8.73 5.81
CA ILE A 409 8.17 9.25 6.76
C ILE A 409 8.72 9.13 8.19
N GLU A 410 8.44 10.12 9.01
CA GLU A 410 8.71 10.03 10.45
C GLU A 410 7.56 9.29 11.17
N ILE A 411 7.90 8.27 11.94
CA ILE A 411 6.98 7.53 12.79
C ILE A 411 7.58 7.40 14.19
N ALA A 412 6.90 7.95 15.20
CA ALA A 412 7.33 7.92 16.58
C ALA A 412 8.79 8.44 16.78
N GLY A 413 9.14 9.53 16.10
CA GLY A 413 10.48 10.14 16.17
C GLY A 413 11.57 9.40 15.36
N VAL A 414 11.21 8.37 14.56
CA VAL A 414 12.15 7.60 13.74
C VAL A 414 11.79 7.72 12.27
N MET A 415 12.78 8.11 11.46
CA MET A 415 12.62 8.14 10.01
C MET A 415 12.54 6.71 9.46
N LYS A 416 11.46 6.41 8.73
CA LYS A 416 11.23 5.14 8.05
C LYS A 416 11.29 5.34 6.54
N PRO A 417 12.13 4.57 5.81
CA PRO A 417 12.19 4.68 4.37
C PRO A 417 10.91 4.17 3.72
N LEU A 418 10.51 4.80 2.62
CA LEU A 418 9.41 4.35 1.78
C LEU A 418 9.96 3.80 0.44
N TYR A 419 10.95 2.92 0.50
CA TYR A 419 11.43 2.20 -0.67
C TYR A 419 10.28 1.45 -1.36
N HIS A 420 10.31 1.36 -2.68
CA HIS A 420 9.54 0.31 -3.32
C HIS A 420 10.29 -1.00 -3.10
N VAL A 421 9.68 -1.88 -2.30
CA VAL A 421 10.19 -3.23 -2.02
C VAL A 421 9.58 -4.17 -3.05
N CYS A 422 10.38 -5.08 -3.59
CA CYS A 422 9.94 -5.98 -4.65
C CYS A 422 8.86 -6.96 -4.14
N PRO A 423 7.72 -7.10 -4.83
CA PRO A 423 6.65 -8.01 -4.43
C PRO A 423 7.05 -9.49 -4.58
N HIS A 424 6.30 -10.37 -3.91
CA HIS A 424 6.36 -11.81 -4.14
C HIS A 424 5.99 -12.11 -5.58
N PHE A 425 6.77 -12.92 -6.28
CA PHE A 425 6.44 -13.33 -7.66
C PHE A 425 6.99 -14.71 -8.03
N GLU A 426 6.39 -15.31 -9.06
CA GLU A 426 6.89 -16.47 -9.77
C GLU A 426 6.87 -16.17 -11.27
N LEU A 427 7.99 -16.43 -11.98
CA LEU A 427 8.12 -16.28 -13.41
C LEU A 427 8.71 -17.56 -14.03
N THR A 428 8.16 -17.97 -15.17
CA THR A 428 8.81 -18.99 -16.02
C THR A 428 9.81 -18.30 -16.94
N ALA A 429 11.07 -18.72 -16.91
CA ALA A 429 12.08 -18.18 -17.79
C ALA A 429 11.92 -18.78 -19.22
N PHE A 430 11.96 -17.93 -20.23
CA PHE A 430 12.01 -18.37 -21.61
C PHE A 430 13.46 -18.42 -22.11
N VAL A 431 13.73 -19.37 -23.00
CA VAL A 431 15.01 -19.46 -23.69
C VAL A 431 15.01 -18.52 -24.88
N ASP A 432 15.95 -17.59 -24.93
CA ASP A 432 16.18 -16.80 -26.13
C ASP A 432 16.77 -17.74 -27.22
N LYS A 433 16.00 -17.97 -28.27
CA LYS A 433 16.46 -18.84 -29.36
C LYS A 433 17.32 -18.09 -30.37
N GLY A 434 17.77 -16.86 -30.01
CA GLY A 434 18.58 -16.01 -30.90
C GLY A 434 18.10 -16.11 -32.34
N ILE A 435 17.45 -15.09 -32.86
CA ILE A 435 17.09 -15.03 -34.30
C ILE A 435 18.36 -14.85 -35.11
#